data_cb03907055bd370a1ca481b272fd3a60
#
_entry.id   cb03907055bd370a1ca481b272fd3a60
#
_cell.length_a   1.000
_cell.length_b   1.000
_cell.length_c   1.000
_cell.angle_alpha   90.00
_cell.angle_beta   90.00
_cell.angle_gamma   90.00
#
_symmetry.space_group_name_H-M   'P 1'
#
loop_
_entity.id
_entity.type
_entity.pdbx_description
1 polymer ?
#
loop_
_entity_poly.entity_id
_entity_poly.type
_entity_poly.pdbx_seq_one_letter_code
_entity_poly.pdbx_strand_id
1 'polypeptide(L)'
;MAEHIRNCAGGVVFAGDDVFLLKNDKSEWIMPKGVIRDRRSAREVALYRVEAEAGIEAEIVALAGRTSYDFYSQSRRKSVSNRIQWFAMRASDHRYRIAFEHGFLDGDYFPYEVAVRLLTHEQDREILRRARAILTGEAPQGE
;
A
#
# COMPACT_ATOMS: atom_id res chain seq x y z
N MET A 1 -23.42 -3.51 8.29
CA MET A 1 -22.48 -4.63 8.39
C MET A 1 -22.11 -5.10 6.97
N ALA A 2 -20.83 -5.34 6.75
CA ALA A 2 -20.38 -5.84 5.45
C ALA A 2 -20.76 -7.31 5.28
N GLU A 3 -21.33 -7.65 4.13
CA GLU A 3 -21.69 -9.03 3.79
C GLU A 3 -20.51 -9.79 3.17
N HIS A 4 -19.48 -9.07 2.73
CA HIS A 4 -18.34 -9.67 2.07
C HIS A 4 -17.06 -8.99 2.55
N ILE A 5 -16.11 -9.79 3.02
CA ILE A 5 -14.83 -9.29 3.50
C ILE A 5 -13.76 -9.68 2.50
N ARG A 6 -12.95 -8.71 2.06
CA ARG A 6 -11.79 -8.97 1.23
C ARG A 6 -10.53 -8.66 2.03
N ASN A 7 -9.70 -9.66 2.20
CA ASN A 7 -8.42 -9.50 2.87
C ASN A 7 -7.38 -9.12 1.83
N CYS A 8 -6.68 -8.03 2.09
CA CYS A 8 -5.71 -7.45 1.18
C CYS A 8 -4.37 -7.27 1.88
N ALA A 9 -3.33 -7.09 1.10
CA ALA A 9 -2.01 -6.76 1.61
C ALA A 9 -1.35 -5.76 0.68
N GLY A 10 -0.57 -4.87 1.25
CA GLY A 10 0.12 -3.85 0.47
C GLY A 10 1.43 -3.42 1.11
N GLY A 11 2.16 -2.59 0.39
CA GLY A 11 3.47 -2.14 0.80
C GLY A 11 3.60 -0.64 0.88
N VAL A 12 4.28 -0.19 1.93
CA VAL A 12 4.73 1.19 2.09
C VAL A 12 6.22 1.17 1.79
N VAL A 13 6.58 1.60 0.59
CA VAL A 13 7.92 1.39 0.05
C VAL A 13 8.75 2.66 0.19
N PHE A 14 9.87 2.53 0.90
CA PHE A 14 10.83 3.61 1.06
C PHE A 14 12.11 3.30 0.30
N ALA A 15 12.64 4.31 -0.39
CA ALA A 15 14.00 4.31 -0.89
C ALA A 15 14.66 5.52 -0.21
N GLY A 16 15.52 5.27 0.79
CA GLY A 16 15.97 6.33 1.69
C GLY A 16 14.78 6.93 2.43
N ASP A 17 14.64 8.24 2.37
CA ASP A 17 13.50 8.95 2.98
C ASP A 17 12.37 9.23 2.00
N ASP A 18 12.46 8.72 0.80
CA ASP A 18 11.45 8.92 -0.23
C ASP A 18 10.49 7.75 -0.26
N VAL A 19 9.22 8.05 -0.53
CA VAL A 19 8.12 7.06 -0.48
C VAL A 19 7.51 6.93 -1.86
N PHE A 20 7.29 5.70 -2.30
CA PHE A 20 6.67 5.45 -3.59
C PHE A 20 5.14 5.51 -3.48
N LEU A 21 4.52 6.34 -4.32
CA LEU A 21 3.07 6.45 -4.41
C LEU A 21 2.61 6.22 -5.85
N LEU A 22 1.40 5.71 -5.99
CA LEU A 22 0.71 5.53 -7.27
C LEU A 22 -0.52 6.41 -7.33
N LYS A 23 -0.87 6.86 -8.53
CA LYS A 23 -2.10 7.58 -8.77
C LYS A 23 -3.05 6.63 -9.51
N ASN A 24 -4.22 6.36 -8.92
CA ASN A 24 -5.17 5.44 -9.53
C ASN A 24 -6.06 6.15 -10.58
N ASP A 25 -6.97 5.42 -11.20
CA ASP A 25 -7.83 5.93 -12.26
C ASP A 25 -8.86 6.95 -11.77
N LYS A 26 -9.02 7.11 -10.46
CA LYS A 26 -9.86 8.13 -9.85
C LYS A 26 -9.06 9.37 -9.46
N SER A 27 -7.81 9.45 -9.88
CA SER A 27 -6.87 10.53 -9.54
C SER A 27 -6.55 10.61 -8.05
N GLU A 28 -6.64 9.48 -7.36
CA GLU A 28 -6.26 9.40 -5.94
C GLU A 28 -4.83 8.91 -5.82
N TRP A 29 -4.09 9.50 -4.88
CA TRP A 29 -2.75 9.03 -4.55
C TRP A 29 -2.85 7.94 -3.48
N ILE A 30 -2.31 6.77 -3.80
CA ILE A 30 -2.43 5.55 -2.99
C ILE A 30 -1.10 4.80 -2.94
N MET A 31 -1.08 3.71 -2.18
CA MET A 31 0.06 2.81 -2.11
C MET A 31 -0.30 1.45 -2.71
N PRO A 32 0.68 0.71 -3.26
CA PRO A 32 0.41 -0.58 -3.91
C PRO A 32 -0.22 -1.59 -2.96
N LYS A 33 -1.30 -2.25 -3.40
CA LYS A 33 -1.95 -3.30 -2.64
C LYS A 33 -2.78 -4.21 -3.54
N GLY A 34 -3.16 -5.35 -3.03
CA GLY A 34 -4.07 -6.24 -3.74
C GLY A 34 -4.70 -7.28 -2.83
N VAL A 35 -5.68 -7.98 -3.36
CA VAL A 35 -6.44 -8.98 -2.64
C VAL A 35 -5.60 -10.25 -2.45
N ILE A 36 -5.65 -10.81 -1.25
CA ILE A 36 -4.98 -12.08 -0.95
C ILE A 36 -5.81 -13.21 -1.54
N ARG A 37 -5.20 -14.00 -2.42
CA ARG A 37 -5.85 -15.12 -3.11
C ARG A 37 -4.95 -16.34 -3.13
N ASP A 38 -5.52 -17.48 -3.49
CA ASP A 38 -4.77 -18.70 -3.80
C ASP A 38 -3.87 -19.18 -2.67
N ARG A 39 -4.34 -18.99 -1.42
CA ARG A 39 -3.63 -19.41 -0.21
C ARG A 39 -2.26 -18.75 -0.04
N ARG A 40 -2.04 -17.63 -0.70
CA ARG A 40 -0.81 -16.87 -0.51
C ARG A 40 -0.87 -16.14 0.83
N SER A 41 0.29 -15.90 1.41
CA SER A 41 0.39 -15.13 2.63
C SER A 41 0.23 -13.63 2.31
N ALA A 42 -0.10 -12.85 3.34
CA ALA A 42 -0.16 -11.40 3.19
C ALA A 42 1.19 -10.83 2.72
N ARG A 43 2.29 -11.35 3.26
CA ARG A 43 3.64 -10.91 2.90
C ARG A 43 3.93 -11.17 1.42
N GLU A 44 3.56 -12.33 0.92
CA GLU A 44 3.76 -12.68 -0.50
C GLU A 44 2.95 -11.77 -1.42
N VAL A 45 1.69 -11.51 -1.05
CA VAL A 45 0.83 -10.65 -1.85
C VAL A 45 1.36 -9.22 -1.87
N ALA A 46 1.79 -8.71 -0.71
CA ALA A 46 2.34 -7.37 -0.62
C ALA A 46 3.56 -7.20 -1.52
N LEU A 47 4.51 -8.15 -1.46
CA LEU A 47 5.71 -8.10 -2.32
C LEU A 47 5.35 -8.22 -3.80
N TYR A 48 4.44 -9.13 -4.12
CA TYR A 48 4.01 -9.33 -5.50
C TYR A 48 3.34 -8.07 -6.07
N ARG A 49 2.48 -7.42 -5.29
CA ARG A 49 1.79 -6.24 -5.78
C ARG A 49 2.72 -5.05 -5.97
N VAL A 50 3.66 -4.87 -5.07
CA VAL A 50 4.68 -3.82 -5.23
C VAL A 50 5.46 -4.03 -6.53
N GLU A 51 5.85 -5.27 -6.81
CA GLU A 51 6.55 -5.57 -8.05
C GLU A 51 5.65 -5.44 -9.28
N ALA A 52 4.43 -6.00 -9.21
CA ALA A 52 3.52 -6.00 -10.36
C ALA A 52 3.04 -4.60 -10.73
N GLU A 53 2.76 -3.76 -9.75
CA GLU A 53 2.20 -2.43 -9.98
C GLU A 53 3.26 -1.35 -10.17
N ALA A 54 4.42 -1.50 -9.56
CA ALA A 54 5.45 -0.48 -9.54
C ALA A 54 6.82 -0.92 -10.03
N GLY A 55 7.00 -2.20 -10.34
CA GLY A 55 8.28 -2.72 -10.80
C GLY A 55 9.38 -2.64 -9.76
N ILE A 56 9.04 -2.59 -8.49
CA ILE A 56 10.02 -2.43 -7.41
C ILE A 56 10.21 -3.77 -6.71
N GLU A 57 11.47 -4.18 -6.57
CA GLU A 57 11.85 -5.29 -5.69
C GLU A 57 12.19 -4.69 -4.34
N ALA A 58 11.38 -5.00 -3.34
CA ALA A 58 11.55 -4.43 -2.01
C ALA A 58 11.66 -5.54 -0.97
N GLU A 59 12.21 -5.19 0.19
CA GLU A 59 12.30 -6.10 1.33
C GLU A 59 11.33 -5.64 2.41
N ILE A 60 10.60 -6.59 2.99
CA ILE A 60 9.71 -6.31 4.11
C ILE A 60 10.54 -6.15 5.38
N VAL A 61 10.32 -5.05 6.08
CA VAL A 61 10.94 -4.82 7.39
C VAL A 61 10.00 -5.29 8.49
N ALA A 62 8.74 -4.85 8.47
CA ALA A 62 7.76 -5.22 9.50
C ALA A 62 6.35 -4.86 9.05
N LEU A 63 5.37 -5.41 9.74
CA LEU A 63 3.99 -4.97 9.58
C LEU A 63 3.85 -3.56 10.14
N ALA A 64 3.37 -2.63 9.32
CA ALA A 64 3.17 -1.24 9.74
C ALA A 64 1.83 -1.05 10.43
N GLY A 65 0.81 -1.78 9.99
CA GLY A 65 -0.52 -1.68 10.59
C GLY A 65 -1.58 -2.19 9.64
N ARG A 66 -2.83 -1.95 10.03
CA ARG A 66 -3.98 -2.41 9.27
C ARG A 66 -4.95 -1.26 9.06
N THR A 67 -5.60 -1.27 7.91
CA THR A 67 -6.69 -0.33 7.60
C THR A 67 -7.90 -1.13 7.15
N SER A 68 -9.07 -0.52 7.24
CA SER A 68 -10.27 -1.12 6.67
C SER A 68 -11.20 -0.03 6.18
N TYR A 69 -11.91 -0.31 5.10
CA TYR A 69 -12.97 0.56 4.66
C TYR A 69 -14.09 -0.27 4.02
N ASP A 70 -15.30 0.22 4.19
CA ASP A 70 -16.49 -0.43 3.68
C ASP A 70 -17.06 0.37 2.51
N PHE A 71 -17.60 -0.34 1.54
CA PHE A 71 -18.25 0.30 0.41
C PHE A 71 -19.32 -0.64 -0.14
N TYR A 72 -20.28 -0.06 -0.88
CA TYR A 72 -21.31 -0.86 -1.54
C TYR A 72 -20.82 -1.20 -2.95
N SER A 73 -20.77 -2.50 -3.26
CA SER A 73 -20.37 -2.95 -4.59
C SER A 73 -21.59 -3.08 -5.49
N GLN A 74 -21.64 -2.28 -6.54
CA GLN A 74 -22.74 -2.33 -7.50
C GLN A 74 -22.79 -3.67 -8.23
N SER A 75 -21.64 -4.19 -8.62
CA SER A 75 -21.58 -5.46 -9.35
C SER A 75 -21.98 -6.64 -8.49
N ARG A 76 -21.65 -6.62 -7.20
CA ARG A 76 -21.99 -7.70 -6.27
C ARG A 76 -23.32 -7.48 -5.56
N ARG A 77 -23.86 -6.26 -5.62
CA ARG A 77 -25.08 -5.84 -4.94
C ARG A 77 -25.06 -6.12 -3.45
N LYS A 78 -23.90 -5.83 -2.82
CA LYS A 78 -23.75 -6.00 -1.37
C LYS A 78 -22.65 -5.13 -0.83
N SER A 79 -22.62 -4.98 0.48
CA SER A 79 -21.56 -4.26 1.16
C SER A 79 -20.28 -5.10 1.17
N VAL A 80 -19.17 -4.45 0.91
CA VAL A 80 -17.84 -5.08 0.89
C VAL A 80 -16.96 -4.35 1.89
N SER A 81 -16.22 -5.11 2.70
CA SER A 81 -15.21 -4.56 3.60
C SER A 81 -13.84 -4.99 3.11
N ASN A 82 -13.01 -4.01 2.76
CA ASN A 82 -11.60 -4.26 2.45
C ASN A 82 -10.79 -4.11 3.73
N ARG A 83 -10.05 -5.17 4.09
CA ARG A 83 -9.17 -5.17 5.26
C ARG A 83 -7.76 -5.38 4.77
N ILE A 84 -6.91 -4.40 4.99
CA ILE A 84 -5.58 -4.36 4.37
C ILE A 84 -4.51 -4.43 5.44
N GLN A 85 -3.58 -5.37 5.26
CA GLN A 85 -2.35 -5.44 6.06
C GLN A 85 -1.26 -4.70 5.28
N TRP A 86 -0.67 -3.70 5.91
CA TRP A 86 0.37 -2.88 5.29
C TRP A 86 1.72 -3.21 5.87
N PHE A 87 2.70 -3.44 4.99
CA PHE A 87 4.07 -3.76 5.39
C PHE A 87 5.01 -2.63 5.05
N ALA A 88 5.83 -2.21 6.02
CA ALA A 88 6.90 -1.26 5.77
C ALA A 88 8.00 -2.00 5.01
N MET A 89 8.45 -1.40 3.91
CA MET A 89 9.41 -2.02 3.01
C MET A 89 10.53 -1.06 2.64
N ARG A 90 11.70 -1.62 2.31
CA ARG A 90 12.83 -0.85 1.78
C ARG A 90 13.16 -1.33 0.38
N ALA A 91 13.36 -0.38 -0.53
CA ALA A 91 13.93 -0.61 -1.84
C ALA A 91 15.38 -0.14 -1.83
N SER A 92 16.23 -0.81 -2.61
CA SER A 92 17.67 -0.49 -2.63
C SER A 92 18.00 0.73 -3.46
N ASP A 93 17.10 1.13 -4.36
CA ASP A 93 17.28 2.31 -5.20
C ASP A 93 15.90 2.89 -5.57
N HIS A 94 15.90 3.95 -6.38
CA HIS A 94 14.68 4.66 -6.75
C HIS A 94 14.10 4.21 -8.09
N ARG A 95 14.53 3.07 -8.63
CA ARG A 95 13.99 2.60 -9.90
C ARG A 95 12.56 2.09 -9.72
N TYR A 96 11.72 2.37 -10.70
CA TYR A 96 10.35 1.88 -10.71
C TYR A 96 9.84 1.81 -12.15
N ARG A 97 8.76 1.08 -12.34
CA ARG A 97 8.08 0.98 -13.61
C ARG A 97 6.59 0.83 -13.35
N ILE A 98 5.84 1.88 -13.66
CA ILE A 98 4.40 1.90 -13.38
C ILE A 98 3.66 1.00 -14.37
N ALA A 99 2.76 0.17 -13.83
CA ALA A 99 1.91 -0.69 -14.64
C ALA A 99 0.71 0.12 -15.18
N PHE A 100 0.96 0.99 -16.15
CA PHE A 100 -0.11 1.80 -16.75
C PHE A 100 -1.23 0.94 -17.32
N GLU A 101 -0.90 -0.27 -17.77
CA GLU A 101 -1.89 -1.21 -18.29
C GLU A 101 -2.89 -1.67 -17.24
N HIS A 102 -2.59 -1.47 -15.95
CA HIS A 102 -3.51 -1.79 -14.86
C HIS A 102 -4.38 -0.60 -14.47
N GLY A 103 -4.32 0.50 -15.21
CA GLY A 103 -5.16 1.65 -14.99
C GLY A 103 -4.56 2.76 -14.14
N PHE A 104 -3.30 2.64 -13.76
CA PHE A 104 -2.63 3.72 -13.02
C PHE A 104 -2.33 4.89 -13.95
N LEU A 105 -2.51 6.10 -13.44
CA LEU A 105 -2.27 7.32 -14.24
C LEU A 105 -0.87 7.88 -14.04
N ASP A 106 -0.25 7.63 -12.89
CA ASP A 106 1.04 8.21 -12.55
C ASP A 106 1.62 7.46 -11.35
N GLY A 107 2.84 7.77 -11.01
CA GLY A 107 3.51 7.25 -9.82
C GLY A 107 4.93 7.78 -9.76
N ASP A 108 5.46 7.89 -8.56
CA ASP A 108 6.84 8.35 -8.36
C ASP A 108 7.20 8.19 -6.89
N TYR A 109 8.48 8.35 -6.60
CA TYR A 109 8.97 8.54 -5.25
C TYR A 109 8.85 10.00 -4.86
N PHE A 110 8.36 10.25 -3.67
CA PHE A 110 8.21 11.61 -3.12
C PHE A 110 8.88 11.69 -1.76
N PRO A 111 9.47 12.84 -1.41
CA PRO A 111 9.94 13.04 -0.03
C PRO A 111 8.81 12.73 0.95
N TYR A 112 9.15 12.18 2.10
CA TYR A 112 8.16 11.74 3.08
C TYR A 112 7.10 12.80 3.38
N GLU A 113 7.52 14.04 3.63
CA GLU A 113 6.60 15.13 3.98
C GLU A 113 5.63 15.43 2.83
N VAL A 114 6.10 15.30 1.60
CA VAL A 114 5.26 15.49 0.41
C VAL A 114 4.28 14.33 0.28
N ALA A 115 4.78 13.09 0.46
CA ALA A 115 3.95 11.90 0.34
C ALA A 115 2.79 11.91 1.35
N VAL A 116 3.05 12.33 2.58
CA VAL A 116 2.00 12.45 3.59
C VAL A 116 0.88 13.38 3.12
N ARG A 117 1.26 14.51 2.50
CA ARG A 117 0.27 15.47 2.03
C ARG A 117 -0.45 14.99 0.77
N LEU A 118 0.23 14.22 -0.09
CA LEU A 118 -0.36 13.74 -1.34
C LEU A 118 -1.37 12.63 -1.14
N LEU A 119 -1.13 11.73 -0.20
CA LEU A 119 -2.03 10.60 0.01
C LEU A 119 -3.46 11.07 0.21
N THR A 120 -4.37 10.50 -0.55
CA THR A 120 -5.77 10.94 -0.58
C THR A 120 -6.52 10.56 0.69
N HIS A 121 -6.24 9.37 1.24
CA HIS A 121 -7.01 8.85 2.38
C HIS A 121 -6.27 9.00 3.69
N GLU A 122 -6.97 9.46 4.72
CA GLU A 122 -6.37 9.69 6.04
C GLU A 122 -5.83 8.40 6.65
N GLN A 123 -6.50 7.28 6.44
CA GLN A 123 -6.01 6.01 6.96
C GLN A 123 -4.63 5.68 6.37
N ASP A 124 -4.43 5.98 5.09
CA ASP A 124 -3.15 5.72 4.42
C ASP A 124 -2.06 6.65 4.97
N ARG A 125 -2.39 7.90 5.27
CA ARG A 125 -1.43 8.83 5.87
C ARG A 125 -0.95 8.31 7.22
N GLU A 126 -1.87 7.79 8.02
CA GLU A 126 -1.52 7.22 9.33
C GLU A 126 -0.62 5.99 9.18
N ILE A 127 -0.90 5.13 8.21
CA ILE A 127 -0.06 3.97 7.92
C ILE A 127 1.33 4.42 7.49
N LEU A 128 1.42 5.45 6.65
CA LEU A 128 2.71 5.96 6.22
C LEU A 128 3.53 6.49 7.42
N ARG A 129 2.89 7.21 8.33
CA ARG A 129 3.57 7.71 9.54
C ARG A 129 4.10 6.56 10.38
N ARG A 130 3.31 5.51 10.54
CA ARG A 130 3.72 4.31 11.31
C ARG A 130 4.88 3.59 10.64
N ALA A 131 4.81 3.43 9.32
CA ALA A 131 5.89 2.77 8.58
C ALA A 131 7.19 3.53 8.73
N ARG A 132 7.13 4.86 8.62
CA ARG A 132 8.33 5.67 8.78
C ARG A 132 8.92 5.54 10.17
N ALA A 133 8.08 5.57 11.19
CA ALA A 133 8.55 5.43 12.58
C ALA A 133 9.25 4.09 12.80
N ILE A 134 8.72 3.01 12.21
CA ILE A 134 9.34 1.70 12.27
C ILE A 134 10.72 1.72 11.60
N LEU A 135 10.80 2.28 10.39
CA LEU A 135 12.03 2.27 9.61
C LEU A 135 13.12 3.16 10.20
N THR A 136 12.73 4.19 10.95
CA THR A 136 13.70 5.05 11.63
C THR A 136 13.99 4.60 13.06
N GLY A 137 13.34 3.53 13.53
CA GLY A 137 13.54 3.02 14.89
C GLY A 137 12.80 3.79 15.97
N GLU A 138 11.83 4.63 15.57
CA GLU A 138 11.07 5.45 16.51
C GLU A 138 9.89 4.72 17.14
N ALA A 139 9.51 3.56 16.61
CA ALA A 139 8.37 2.80 17.11
C ALA A 139 8.69 1.33 17.19
N PRO A 140 8.03 0.58 18.09
CA PRO A 140 8.19 -0.87 18.15
C PRO A 140 7.69 -1.50 16.85
N GLN A 141 8.38 -2.55 16.41
CA GLN A 141 7.96 -3.31 15.25
C GLN A 141 6.76 -4.19 15.59
N GLY A 142 5.92 -4.46 14.59
CA GLY A 142 4.81 -5.38 14.75
C GLY A 142 3.59 -4.77 15.40
N GLU A 143 3.48 -3.48 15.43
CA GLU A 143 2.32 -2.78 15.95
C GLU A 143 1.02 -3.22 15.30
#